data_db2b581ecd2a9a817e3ec785f63844f8
#
_entry.id   db2b581ecd2a9a817e3ec785f63844f8
#
_cell.length_a   1.000
_cell.length_b   1.000
_cell.length_c   1.000
_cell.angle_alpha   90.00
_cell.angle_beta   90.00
_cell.angle_gamma   90.00
#
_symmetry.space_group_name_H-M   'P 1'
#
loop_
_entity.id
_entity.type
_entity.pdbx_description
1 polymer ?
#
loop_
_entity_poly.entity_id
_entity_poly.type
_entity_poly.pdbx_seq_one_letter_code
_entity_poly.pdbx_strand_id
1 'polypeptide(L)'
;MLLKFVRSYPEVSEMKCRTCRGPAIIELPRHNANFCAEHFLQMCRRQVEKAIHDHDMIKKTDRVLVAVSGGKDSLAVWDMLVELGYQADGLYIALGIGEYSEESREYTERFADERNLKLTVVSLRDDYGYDIPTATKVTGRVPCSACGMSKRHLFDKAAVDGGYDVVVTGHNLDDEAAVLFGNALRWDVEYLARQLPVLPSRHGFPKKVKPLIRLTEREMAAWCVIRGIDYIVEECPMAEGNRHIGYKEALNLLEEKSPGTKSSYYLGFLDRMVPVLANIAATGADSVTPCIQCGAPTGGEEGSVCAFCRLVERSAAHEPVSVELIRKKSRSQKRVQAEAFKK
;
A
#
# COMPACT_ATOMS: atom_id res chain seq x y z
N MET A 1 -11.49 -19.83 -21.46
CA MET A 1 -12.73 -19.16 -21.90
C MET A 1 -12.59 -17.66 -21.63
N LEU A 2 -11.59 -17.01 -22.28
CA LEU A 2 -11.06 -15.66 -21.98
C LEU A 2 -11.13 -14.73 -23.21
N LEU A 3 -12.10 -14.93 -24.11
CA LEU A 3 -12.15 -14.24 -25.40
C LEU A 3 -13.56 -13.75 -25.78
N LYS A 4 -14.30 -13.10 -24.85
CA LYS A 4 -15.59 -12.49 -25.18
C LYS A 4 -15.88 -11.14 -24.53
N PHE A 5 -14.88 -10.28 -24.33
CA PHE A 5 -15.11 -8.85 -24.02
C PHE A 5 -14.10 -7.97 -24.77
N VAL A 6 -13.92 -8.21 -26.06
CA VAL A 6 -13.41 -7.15 -26.93
C VAL A 6 -14.62 -6.32 -27.35
N ARG A 7 -15.01 -5.31 -26.54
CA ARG A 7 -15.71 -4.16 -27.10
C ARG A 7 -14.78 -3.61 -28.18
N SER A 8 -15.30 -3.40 -29.38
CA SER A 8 -14.62 -2.65 -30.42
C SER A 8 -14.23 -1.28 -29.88
N TYR A 9 -13.02 -1.17 -29.33
CA TYR A 9 -12.44 0.13 -29.06
C TYR A 9 -12.25 0.82 -30.41
N PRO A 10 -12.63 2.10 -30.57
CA PRO A 10 -12.25 2.87 -31.73
C PRO A 10 -10.74 2.73 -31.91
N GLU A 11 -10.28 2.56 -33.14
CA GLU A 11 -8.85 2.45 -33.42
C GLU A 11 -8.12 3.58 -32.69
N VAL A 12 -7.01 3.27 -32.01
CA VAL A 12 -6.22 4.21 -31.19
C VAL A 12 -5.86 5.48 -31.98
N SER A 13 -5.90 5.43 -33.31
CA SER A 13 -5.68 6.54 -34.23
C SER A 13 -6.71 7.69 -34.18
N GLU A 14 -7.92 7.48 -33.61
CA GLU A 14 -8.97 8.50 -33.58
C GLU A 14 -9.06 9.28 -32.26
N MET A 15 -8.50 8.75 -31.16
CA MET A 15 -8.56 9.43 -29.86
C MET A 15 -7.59 10.62 -29.82
N LYS A 16 -8.09 11.80 -29.45
CA LYS A 16 -7.29 13.02 -29.34
C LYS A 16 -7.05 13.40 -27.87
N CYS A 17 -5.82 13.73 -27.57
CA CYS A 17 -5.44 14.26 -26.27
C CYS A 17 -6.25 15.53 -25.95
N ARG A 18 -6.87 15.58 -24.79
CA ARG A 18 -7.68 16.71 -24.32
C ARG A 18 -6.86 18.02 -24.30
N THR A 19 -5.58 17.92 -24.00
CA THR A 19 -4.71 19.11 -23.80
C THR A 19 -4.11 19.61 -25.10
N CYS A 20 -3.40 18.76 -25.87
CA CYS A 20 -2.66 19.18 -27.08
C CYS A 20 -3.35 18.83 -28.39
N ARG A 21 -4.46 18.08 -28.36
CA ARG A 21 -5.20 17.57 -29.53
C ARG A 21 -4.43 16.59 -30.42
N GLY A 22 -3.22 16.24 -30.07
CA GLY A 22 -2.45 15.17 -30.71
C GLY A 22 -3.00 13.78 -30.36
N PRO A 23 -2.39 12.70 -30.92
CA PRO A 23 -2.81 11.32 -30.63
C PRO A 23 -2.81 11.01 -29.14
N ALA A 24 -3.88 10.43 -28.65
CA ALA A 24 -3.98 9.97 -27.26
C ALA A 24 -3.61 8.49 -27.17
N ILE A 25 -3.03 8.08 -26.06
CA ILE A 25 -2.65 6.69 -25.77
C ILE A 25 -3.46 6.06 -24.64
N ILE A 26 -4.17 6.88 -23.86
CA ILE A 26 -4.98 6.41 -22.74
C ILE A 26 -6.27 7.21 -22.62
N GLU A 27 -7.35 6.48 -22.39
CA GLU A 27 -8.65 7.02 -22.03
C GLU A 27 -8.89 6.89 -20.53
N LEU A 28 -9.33 7.98 -19.91
CA LEU A 28 -9.69 8.04 -18.48
C LEU A 28 -11.15 8.47 -18.32
N PRO A 29 -12.10 7.51 -18.34
CA PRO A 29 -13.54 7.82 -18.26
C PRO A 29 -13.93 8.65 -17.04
N ARG A 30 -13.29 8.41 -15.87
CA ARG A 30 -13.54 9.18 -14.65
C ARG A 30 -13.18 10.66 -14.74
N HIS A 31 -12.34 11.03 -15.71
CA HIS A 31 -11.96 12.41 -16.03
C HIS A 31 -12.65 12.95 -17.29
N ASN A 32 -13.45 12.10 -17.94
CA ASN A 32 -14.00 12.39 -19.28
C ASN A 32 -12.93 12.95 -20.22
N ALA A 33 -11.78 12.27 -20.32
CA ALA A 33 -10.62 12.76 -21.02
C ALA A 33 -9.71 11.65 -21.55
N ASN A 34 -9.10 11.93 -22.71
CA ASN A 34 -8.03 11.13 -23.28
C ASN A 34 -6.72 11.91 -23.21
N PHE A 35 -5.60 11.23 -23.02
CA PHE A 35 -4.29 11.86 -22.89
C PHE A 35 -3.23 11.18 -23.76
N CYS A 36 -2.31 11.97 -24.32
CA CYS A 36 -1.02 11.47 -24.78
C CYS A 36 -0.11 11.16 -23.58
N ALA A 37 1.01 10.48 -23.81
CA ALA A 37 1.95 10.11 -22.74
C ALA A 37 2.34 11.29 -21.86
N GLU A 38 2.81 12.38 -22.45
CA GLU A 38 3.25 13.58 -21.74
C GLU A 38 2.17 14.17 -20.84
N HIS A 39 0.97 14.39 -21.40
CA HIS A 39 -0.12 15.03 -20.65
C HIS A 39 -0.76 14.09 -19.61
N PHE A 40 -0.67 12.77 -19.82
CA PHE A 40 -1.01 11.80 -18.80
C PHE A 40 -0.06 11.88 -17.59
N LEU A 41 1.25 11.86 -17.83
CA LEU A 41 2.24 12.01 -16.76
C LEU A 41 2.08 13.36 -16.04
N GLN A 42 1.83 14.44 -16.76
CA GLN A 42 1.56 15.74 -16.15
C GLN A 42 0.29 15.72 -15.30
N MET A 43 -0.78 15.08 -15.77
CA MET A 43 -2.02 14.92 -14.98
C MET A 43 -1.76 14.14 -13.70
N CYS A 44 -1.03 13.01 -13.75
CA CYS A 44 -0.71 12.23 -12.56
C CYS A 44 0.09 13.05 -11.54
N ARG A 45 1.16 13.75 -11.97
CA ARG A 45 1.93 14.64 -11.09
C ARG A 45 1.05 15.68 -10.40
N ARG A 46 0.17 16.35 -11.15
CA ARG A 46 -0.78 17.33 -10.58
C ARG A 46 -1.72 16.73 -9.54
N GLN A 47 -2.16 15.46 -9.72
CA GLN A 47 -3.00 14.80 -8.73
C GLN A 47 -2.23 14.50 -7.44
N VAL A 48 -0.96 14.10 -7.54
CA VAL A 48 -0.08 13.89 -6.38
C VAL A 48 0.22 15.22 -5.68
N GLU A 49 0.62 16.26 -6.43
CA GLU A 49 0.84 17.61 -5.86
C GLU A 49 -0.41 18.14 -5.15
N LYS A 50 -1.59 17.94 -5.77
CA LYS A 50 -2.86 18.33 -5.16
C LYS A 50 -3.13 17.56 -3.86
N ALA A 51 -2.89 16.26 -3.82
CA ALA A 51 -3.05 15.48 -2.60
C ALA A 51 -2.08 15.95 -1.49
N ILE A 52 -0.82 16.18 -1.84
CA ILE A 52 0.21 16.68 -0.92
C ILE A 52 -0.18 18.05 -0.35
N HIS A 53 -0.63 18.96 -1.20
CA HIS A 53 -1.03 20.31 -0.81
C HIS A 53 -2.32 20.31 0.04
N ASP A 54 -3.39 19.65 -0.45
CA ASP A 54 -4.71 19.67 0.19
C ASP A 54 -4.68 19.07 1.61
N HIS A 55 -3.73 18.17 1.89
CA HIS A 55 -3.61 17.47 3.17
C HIS A 55 -2.30 17.76 3.93
N ASP A 56 -1.53 18.77 3.53
CA ASP A 56 -0.23 19.13 4.14
C ASP A 56 0.66 17.90 4.39
N MET A 57 0.82 17.06 3.33
CA MET A 57 1.49 15.75 3.48
C MET A 57 3.00 15.87 3.65
N ILE A 58 3.68 16.62 2.75
CA ILE A 58 5.14 16.67 2.63
C ILE A 58 5.57 18.11 2.32
N LYS A 59 6.55 18.62 3.04
CA LYS A 59 7.23 19.89 2.75
C LYS A 59 8.43 19.64 1.86
N LYS A 60 8.86 20.63 1.08
CA LYS A 60 10.04 20.51 0.22
C LYS A 60 11.35 20.30 1.00
N THR A 61 11.36 20.67 2.26
CA THR A 61 12.49 20.49 3.18
C THR A 61 12.50 19.16 3.88
N ASP A 62 11.39 18.39 3.83
CA ASP A 62 11.29 17.12 4.54
C ASP A 62 12.18 16.06 3.87
N ARG A 63 12.83 15.26 4.70
CA ARG A 63 13.48 14.01 4.31
C ARG A 63 12.42 12.90 4.27
N VAL A 64 12.21 12.35 3.09
CA VAL A 64 11.12 11.40 2.84
C VAL A 64 11.66 9.98 2.77
N LEU A 65 11.04 9.04 3.49
CA LEU A 65 11.26 7.61 3.37
C LEU A 65 10.07 6.97 2.65
N VAL A 66 10.31 6.39 1.48
CA VAL A 66 9.29 5.70 0.70
C VAL A 66 9.32 4.20 0.99
N ALA A 67 8.23 3.66 1.50
CA ALA A 67 8.06 2.23 1.70
C ALA A 67 7.84 1.54 0.34
N VAL A 68 8.87 0.89 -0.19
CA VAL A 68 8.83 0.21 -1.49
C VAL A 68 8.67 -1.29 -1.34
N SER A 69 7.95 -1.91 -2.27
CA SER A 69 7.64 -3.34 -2.25
C SER A 69 7.92 -4.05 -3.58
N GLY A 70 8.55 -3.38 -4.53
CA GLY A 70 8.74 -3.88 -5.89
C GLY A 70 7.48 -3.85 -6.76
N GLY A 71 6.32 -3.52 -6.21
CA GLY A 71 5.06 -3.38 -6.95
C GLY A 71 4.89 -1.98 -7.54
N LYS A 72 4.09 -1.90 -8.62
CA LYS A 72 3.84 -0.68 -9.43
C LYS A 72 3.54 0.58 -8.61
N ASP A 73 2.68 0.46 -7.59
CA ASP A 73 2.20 1.63 -6.85
C ASP A 73 3.31 2.26 -6.00
N SER A 74 4.14 1.43 -5.37
CA SER A 74 5.25 1.89 -4.54
C SER A 74 6.40 2.49 -5.37
N LEU A 75 6.71 1.90 -6.52
CA LEU A 75 7.72 2.44 -7.42
C LEU A 75 7.22 3.70 -8.13
N ALA A 76 5.94 3.75 -8.55
CA ALA A 76 5.35 4.93 -9.16
C ALA A 76 5.34 6.13 -8.21
N VAL A 77 4.95 5.96 -6.93
CA VAL A 77 4.98 7.09 -5.98
C VAL A 77 6.40 7.57 -5.73
N TRP A 78 7.38 6.68 -5.67
CA TRP A 78 8.77 7.05 -5.49
C TRP A 78 9.29 7.85 -6.70
N ASP A 79 9.07 7.35 -7.93
CA ASP A 79 9.39 8.06 -9.18
C ASP A 79 8.75 9.46 -9.25
N MET A 80 7.44 9.56 -8.91
CA MET A 80 6.73 10.84 -8.91
C MET A 80 7.29 11.83 -7.89
N LEU A 81 7.63 11.39 -6.68
CA LEU A 81 8.20 12.28 -5.65
C LEU A 81 9.57 12.81 -6.05
N VAL A 82 10.41 11.95 -6.63
CA VAL A 82 11.73 12.37 -7.15
C VAL A 82 11.57 13.37 -8.29
N GLU A 83 10.66 13.11 -9.26
CA GLU A 83 10.37 14.05 -10.36
C GLU A 83 9.81 15.39 -9.87
N LEU A 84 9.05 15.38 -8.79
CA LEU A 84 8.54 16.58 -8.13
C LEU A 84 9.60 17.30 -7.28
N GLY A 85 10.84 16.78 -7.21
CA GLY A 85 11.96 17.41 -6.51
C GLY A 85 11.94 17.25 -4.99
N TYR A 86 11.32 16.17 -4.48
CA TYR A 86 11.44 15.78 -3.07
C TYR A 86 12.69 14.95 -2.83
N GLN A 87 13.29 15.09 -1.63
CA GLN A 87 14.40 14.23 -1.17
C GLN A 87 13.81 12.92 -0.64
N ALA A 88 13.69 11.91 -1.51
CA ALA A 88 13.01 10.67 -1.23
C ALA A 88 13.93 9.45 -1.35
N ASP A 89 14.23 8.82 -0.23
CA ASP A 89 14.98 7.56 -0.14
C ASP A 89 14.00 6.38 -0.06
N GLY A 90 14.40 5.21 -0.58
CA GLY A 90 13.60 3.99 -0.53
C GLY A 90 13.91 3.12 0.67
N LEU A 91 12.89 2.43 1.21
CA LEU A 91 13.03 1.34 2.17
C LEU A 91 12.32 0.10 1.65
N TYR A 92 13.06 -0.96 1.40
CA TYR A 92 12.55 -2.27 1.08
C TYR A 92 12.68 -3.22 2.27
N ILE A 93 11.63 -4.00 2.54
CA ILE A 93 11.64 -5.04 3.58
C ILE A 93 11.52 -6.40 2.93
N ALA A 94 12.60 -7.18 2.98
CA ALA A 94 12.64 -8.56 2.52
C ALA A 94 11.90 -9.45 3.53
N LEU A 95 10.74 -9.96 3.13
CA LEU A 95 9.78 -10.68 3.98
C LEU A 95 10.05 -12.18 4.08
N GLY A 96 10.97 -12.71 3.26
CA GLY A 96 11.28 -14.13 3.17
C GLY A 96 10.14 -14.98 2.57
N ILE A 97 9.35 -14.43 1.66
CA ILE A 97 8.25 -15.15 0.98
C ILE A 97 8.78 -15.80 -0.31
N GLY A 98 9.81 -16.66 -0.19
CA GLY A 98 10.40 -17.38 -1.30
C GLY A 98 10.77 -16.50 -2.50
N GLU A 99 10.69 -17.04 -3.71
CA GLU A 99 11.03 -16.37 -4.98
C GLU A 99 10.31 -15.02 -5.14
N TYR A 100 9.08 -14.90 -4.65
CA TYR A 100 8.34 -13.63 -4.69
C TYR A 100 9.09 -12.48 -3.99
N SER A 101 9.71 -12.73 -2.83
CA SER A 101 10.49 -11.70 -2.13
C SER A 101 11.80 -11.37 -2.84
N GLU A 102 12.43 -12.38 -3.43
CA GLU A 102 13.68 -12.20 -4.18
C GLU A 102 13.44 -11.37 -5.44
N GLU A 103 12.47 -11.75 -6.24
CA GLU A 103 12.10 -11.04 -7.47
C GLU A 103 11.64 -9.58 -7.18
N SER A 104 10.78 -9.38 -6.17
CA SER A 104 10.34 -8.02 -5.80
C SER A 104 11.49 -7.14 -5.31
N ARG A 105 12.51 -7.73 -4.69
CA ARG A 105 13.74 -7.06 -4.31
C ARG A 105 14.55 -6.63 -5.53
N GLU A 106 14.75 -7.53 -6.50
CA GLU A 106 15.48 -7.24 -7.72
C GLU A 106 14.87 -6.09 -8.52
N TYR A 107 13.53 -6.04 -8.66
CA TYR A 107 12.85 -4.90 -9.28
C TYR A 107 13.10 -3.60 -8.52
N THR A 108 13.09 -3.65 -7.19
CA THR A 108 13.30 -2.45 -6.37
C THR A 108 14.74 -1.93 -6.45
N GLU A 109 15.72 -2.83 -6.38
CA GLU A 109 17.14 -2.50 -6.49
C GLU A 109 17.47 -1.94 -7.88
N ARG A 110 17.01 -2.59 -8.95
CA ARG A 110 17.16 -2.11 -10.33
C ARG A 110 16.57 -0.71 -10.51
N PHE A 111 15.34 -0.48 -10.02
CA PHE A 111 14.72 0.84 -10.08
C PHE A 111 15.56 1.92 -9.39
N ALA A 112 16.11 1.62 -8.22
CA ALA A 112 16.94 2.55 -7.45
C ALA A 112 18.27 2.84 -8.18
N ASP A 113 18.94 1.79 -8.67
CA ASP A 113 20.22 1.88 -9.37
C ASP A 113 20.10 2.71 -10.66
N GLU A 114 19.09 2.42 -11.50
CA GLU A 114 18.84 3.15 -12.76
C GLU A 114 18.61 4.65 -12.55
N ARG A 115 18.10 5.03 -11.38
CA ARG A 115 17.77 6.43 -11.02
C ARG A 115 18.74 7.07 -10.04
N ASN A 116 19.79 6.34 -9.68
CA ASN A 116 20.78 6.77 -8.69
C ASN A 116 20.14 7.24 -7.37
N LEU A 117 19.18 6.43 -6.87
CA LEU A 117 18.43 6.68 -5.64
C LEU A 117 18.99 5.83 -4.49
N LYS A 118 18.93 6.39 -3.28
CA LYS A 118 19.32 5.64 -2.10
C LYS A 118 18.23 4.67 -1.69
N LEU A 119 18.58 3.38 -1.60
CA LEU A 119 17.71 2.30 -1.13
C LEU A 119 18.31 1.67 0.13
N THR A 120 17.52 1.55 1.17
CA THR A 120 17.82 0.74 2.35
C THR A 120 17.04 -0.56 2.25
N VAL A 121 17.72 -1.69 2.42
CA VAL A 121 17.12 -3.03 2.46
C VAL A 121 17.20 -3.55 3.88
N VAL A 122 16.06 -3.99 4.43
CA VAL A 122 15.97 -4.68 5.73
C VAL A 122 15.47 -6.10 5.48
N SER A 123 16.18 -7.10 5.98
CA SER A 123 15.82 -8.51 5.84
C SER A 123 15.25 -9.04 7.14
N LEU A 124 14.01 -9.55 7.12
CA LEU A 124 13.45 -10.19 8.30
C LEU A 124 14.25 -11.41 8.72
N ARG A 125 14.83 -12.15 7.75
CA ARG A 125 15.62 -13.35 8.03
C ARG A 125 16.99 -13.01 8.60
N ASP A 126 17.72 -12.12 7.93
CA ASP A 126 19.11 -11.84 8.27
C ASP A 126 19.22 -10.94 9.51
N ASP A 127 18.34 -9.93 9.62
CA ASP A 127 18.40 -8.94 10.70
C ASP A 127 17.60 -9.35 11.95
N TYR A 128 16.57 -10.22 11.78
CA TYR A 128 15.64 -10.58 12.87
C TYR A 128 15.45 -12.10 13.04
N GLY A 129 16.10 -12.94 12.24
CA GLY A 129 16.09 -14.39 12.37
C GLY A 129 14.78 -15.09 12.03
N TYR A 130 13.83 -14.43 11.35
CA TYR A 130 12.54 -15.02 10.97
C TYR A 130 12.06 -14.56 9.59
N ASP A 131 11.03 -15.20 9.07
CA ASP A 131 10.30 -14.80 7.86
C ASP A 131 8.79 -14.87 8.09
N ILE A 132 8.00 -14.30 7.18
CA ILE A 132 6.54 -14.26 7.30
C ILE A 132 5.91 -15.66 7.24
N PRO A 133 6.31 -16.60 6.36
CA PRO A 133 5.82 -17.97 6.41
C PRO A 133 6.02 -18.65 7.77
N THR A 134 7.23 -18.56 8.34
CA THR A 134 7.55 -19.14 9.65
C THR A 134 6.72 -18.48 10.75
N ALA A 135 6.68 -17.16 10.81
CA ALA A 135 5.87 -16.43 11.79
C ALA A 135 4.38 -16.79 11.72
N THR A 136 3.84 -16.96 10.52
CA THR A 136 2.45 -17.40 10.30
C THR A 136 2.19 -18.79 10.87
N LYS A 137 3.09 -19.76 10.57
CA LYS A 137 2.95 -21.14 11.04
C LYS A 137 3.05 -21.24 12.55
N VAL A 138 4.05 -20.59 13.14
CA VAL A 138 4.37 -20.68 14.57
C VAL A 138 3.31 -19.97 15.43
N THR A 139 2.85 -18.81 14.99
CA THR A 139 1.93 -17.99 15.79
C THR A 139 0.46 -18.23 15.49
N GLY A 140 0.12 -18.91 14.38
CA GLY A 140 -1.24 -19.09 13.89
C GLY A 140 -1.88 -17.80 13.35
N ARG A 141 -1.13 -16.71 13.21
CA ARG A 141 -1.63 -15.43 12.66
C ARG A 141 -1.91 -15.57 11.17
N VAL A 142 -2.90 -14.81 10.71
CA VAL A 142 -3.12 -14.63 9.26
C VAL A 142 -1.88 -13.98 8.64
N PRO A 143 -1.38 -14.47 7.48
CA PRO A 143 -0.14 -13.97 6.87
C PRO A 143 -0.09 -12.45 6.71
N CYS A 144 -1.16 -11.84 6.17
CA CYS A 144 -1.23 -10.39 6.00
C CYS A 144 -1.18 -9.61 7.32
N SER A 145 -1.65 -10.20 8.43
CA SER A 145 -1.56 -9.59 9.77
C SER A 145 -0.13 -9.58 10.29
N ALA A 146 0.61 -10.69 10.17
CA ALA A 146 2.01 -10.78 10.55
C ALA A 146 2.88 -9.85 9.69
N CYS A 147 2.68 -9.89 8.36
CA CYS A 147 3.37 -9.03 7.40
C CYS A 147 3.13 -7.54 7.69
N GLY A 148 1.86 -7.13 7.82
CA GLY A 148 1.50 -5.73 8.08
C GLY A 148 2.04 -5.20 9.42
N MET A 149 2.10 -6.04 10.46
CA MET A 149 2.70 -5.68 11.74
C MET A 149 4.21 -5.47 11.61
N SER A 150 4.92 -6.41 10.97
CA SER A 150 6.36 -6.32 10.72
C SER A 150 6.72 -5.07 9.90
N LYS A 151 6.03 -4.86 8.78
CA LYS A 151 6.23 -3.69 7.92
C LYS A 151 6.02 -2.38 8.67
N ARG A 152 4.91 -2.22 9.40
CA ARG A 152 4.65 -0.97 10.12
C ARG A 152 5.70 -0.67 11.15
N HIS A 153 6.12 -1.68 11.93
CA HIS A 153 7.17 -1.49 12.93
C HIS A 153 8.50 -1.07 12.29
N LEU A 154 8.90 -1.74 11.21
CA LEU A 154 10.17 -1.48 10.55
C LEU A 154 10.19 -0.15 9.79
N PHE A 155 9.05 0.27 9.22
CA PHE A 155 8.93 1.61 8.64
C PHE A 155 9.13 2.69 9.69
N ASP A 156 8.50 2.53 10.86
CA ASP A 156 8.63 3.48 11.96
C ASP A 156 10.06 3.53 12.48
N LYS A 157 10.64 2.36 12.74
CA LYS A 157 12.03 2.24 13.22
C LYS A 157 13.02 2.86 12.24
N ALA A 158 12.95 2.49 10.95
CA ALA A 158 13.86 3.02 9.93
C ALA A 158 13.72 4.54 9.76
N ALA A 159 12.50 5.07 9.85
CA ALA A 159 12.29 6.51 9.77
C ALA A 159 12.88 7.25 10.96
N VAL A 160 12.68 6.75 12.17
CA VAL A 160 13.23 7.36 13.39
C VAL A 160 14.75 7.28 13.41
N ASP A 161 15.31 6.09 13.19
CA ASP A 161 16.76 5.85 13.20
C ASP A 161 17.49 6.63 12.09
N GLY A 162 16.84 6.77 10.93
CA GLY A 162 17.39 7.50 9.77
C GLY A 162 17.15 9.02 9.81
N GLY A 163 16.39 9.53 10.78
CA GLY A 163 16.03 10.94 10.89
C GLY A 163 15.18 11.42 9.71
N TYR A 164 14.24 10.60 9.25
CA TYR A 164 13.26 10.97 8.22
C TYR A 164 12.05 11.65 8.87
N ASP A 165 11.55 12.71 8.21
CA ASP A 165 10.40 13.48 8.68
C ASP A 165 9.07 12.80 8.34
N VAL A 166 9.03 12.11 7.19
CA VAL A 166 7.80 11.55 6.61
C VAL A 166 8.04 10.17 6.01
N VAL A 167 7.14 9.23 6.32
CA VAL A 167 7.05 7.93 5.64
C VAL A 167 5.94 7.98 4.60
N VAL A 168 6.26 7.66 3.36
CA VAL A 168 5.30 7.56 2.25
C VAL A 168 4.98 6.10 1.95
N THR A 169 3.71 5.80 1.73
CA THR A 169 3.26 4.49 1.24
C THR A 169 2.52 4.61 -0.09
N GLY A 170 2.66 3.60 -0.94
CA GLY A 170 2.05 3.54 -2.27
C GLY A 170 0.56 3.18 -2.29
N HIS A 171 -0.19 3.40 -1.19
CA HIS A 171 -1.63 3.18 -1.20
C HIS A 171 -2.33 4.18 -2.12
N ASN A 172 -3.06 3.66 -3.08
CA ASN A 172 -3.78 4.44 -4.10
C ASN A 172 -5.28 4.57 -3.77
N LEU A 173 -6.05 5.20 -4.66
CA LEU A 173 -7.49 5.40 -4.50
C LEU A 173 -8.26 4.08 -4.37
N ASP A 174 -7.87 3.04 -5.12
CA ASP A 174 -8.54 1.73 -5.07
C ASP A 174 -8.35 1.05 -3.72
N ASP A 175 -7.16 1.16 -3.14
CA ASP A 175 -6.85 0.61 -1.83
C ASP A 175 -7.66 1.31 -0.73
N GLU A 176 -7.63 2.64 -0.72
CA GLU A 176 -8.30 3.43 0.29
C GLU A 176 -9.83 3.32 0.20
N ALA A 177 -10.39 3.30 -1.01
CA ALA A 177 -11.81 3.08 -1.21
C ALA A 177 -12.23 1.66 -0.77
N ALA A 178 -11.42 0.63 -1.03
CA ALA A 178 -11.72 -0.74 -0.60
C ALA A 178 -11.66 -0.91 0.93
N VAL A 179 -10.69 -0.28 1.60
CA VAL A 179 -10.61 -0.26 3.06
C VAL A 179 -11.80 0.49 3.65
N LEU A 180 -12.14 1.66 3.12
CA LEU A 180 -13.31 2.44 3.52
C LEU A 180 -14.60 1.63 3.37
N PHE A 181 -14.78 0.96 2.23
CA PHE A 181 -15.94 0.13 1.95
C PHE A 181 -16.08 -1.02 2.96
N GLY A 182 -14.98 -1.72 3.23
CA GLY A 182 -14.96 -2.78 4.23
C GLY A 182 -15.26 -2.30 5.65
N ASN A 183 -14.78 -1.13 6.05
CA ASN A 183 -15.05 -0.53 7.36
C ASN A 183 -16.51 -0.05 7.46
N ALA A 184 -17.04 0.57 6.40
CA ALA A 184 -18.43 1.01 6.33
C ALA A 184 -19.43 -0.17 6.41
N LEU A 185 -19.16 -1.27 5.69
CA LEU A 185 -20.00 -2.47 5.75
C LEU A 185 -20.08 -3.12 7.15
N ARG A 186 -19.06 -2.92 7.97
CA ARG A 186 -19.04 -3.41 9.36
C ARG A 186 -19.47 -2.38 10.38
N TRP A 187 -19.72 -1.14 9.95
CA TRP A 187 -19.95 0.01 10.83
C TRP A 187 -18.85 0.15 11.91
N ASP A 188 -17.60 -0.08 11.50
CA ASP A 188 -16.43 0.02 12.37
C ASP A 188 -16.03 1.48 12.51
N VAL A 189 -16.72 2.19 13.40
CA VAL A 189 -16.65 3.65 13.56
C VAL A 189 -15.25 4.11 13.96
N GLU A 190 -14.55 3.33 14.81
CA GLU A 190 -13.20 3.66 15.23
C GLU A 190 -12.20 3.58 14.07
N TYR A 191 -12.31 2.54 13.22
CA TYR A 191 -11.47 2.44 12.02
C TYR A 191 -11.84 3.50 10.98
N LEU A 192 -13.13 3.82 10.81
CA LEU A 192 -13.56 4.91 9.94
C LEU A 192 -12.96 6.25 10.39
N ALA A 193 -12.99 6.55 11.68
CA ALA A 193 -12.43 7.78 12.25
C ALA A 193 -10.90 7.92 12.05
N ARG A 194 -10.20 6.80 11.90
CA ARG A 194 -8.74 6.74 11.70
C ARG A 194 -8.32 6.57 10.24
N GLN A 195 -9.28 6.46 9.32
CA GLN A 195 -8.97 6.25 7.89
C GLN A 195 -8.65 7.56 7.19
N LEU A 196 -7.46 8.07 7.47
CA LEU A 196 -6.95 9.34 6.96
C LEU A 196 -5.79 9.12 5.98
N PRO A 197 -5.64 10.02 4.99
CA PRO A 197 -4.48 10.00 4.08
C PRO A 197 -3.19 10.49 4.76
N VAL A 198 -3.30 11.12 5.93
CA VAL A 198 -2.20 11.57 6.76
C VAL A 198 -2.39 11.04 8.17
N LEU A 199 -1.40 10.32 8.67
CA LEU A 199 -1.26 10.00 10.08
C LEU A 199 -0.17 10.91 10.65
N PRO A 200 -0.51 11.88 11.50
CA PRO A 200 0.46 12.84 12.02
C PRO A 200 1.50 12.16 12.92
N SER A 201 2.68 12.75 13.01
CA SER A 201 3.68 12.30 13.99
C SER A 201 3.14 12.48 15.40
N ARG A 202 3.25 11.43 16.22
CA ARG A 202 2.83 11.45 17.63
C ARG A 202 3.51 10.34 18.43
N HIS A 203 3.79 10.58 19.69
CA HIS A 203 4.30 9.56 20.61
C HIS A 203 5.52 8.79 20.07
N GLY A 204 6.43 9.45 19.33
CA GLY A 204 7.61 8.81 18.74
C GLY A 204 7.36 8.07 17.42
N PHE A 205 6.10 8.03 16.91
CA PHE A 205 5.82 7.57 15.54
C PHE A 205 6.06 8.68 14.52
N PRO A 206 6.68 8.37 13.36
CA PRO A 206 6.85 9.34 12.27
C PRO A 206 5.50 9.67 11.62
N LYS A 207 5.43 10.82 10.95
CA LYS A 207 4.32 11.18 10.06
C LYS A 207 4.25 10.18 8.91
N LYS A 208 3.06 9.69 8.58
CA LYS A 208 2.83 8.78 7.43
C LYS A 208 1.80 9.37 6.48
N VAL A 209 2.07 9.26 5.19
CA VAL A 209 1.22 9.87 4.16
C VAL A 209 1.01 8.95 2.96
N LYS A 210 -0.08 9.21 2.22
CA LYS A 210 -0.52 8.42 1.06
C LYS A 210 -0.78 9.35 -0.14
N PRO A 211 0.25 9.79 -0.87
CA PRO A 211 0.07 10.78 -1.94
C PRO A 211 -0.77 10.29 -3.13
N LEU A 212 -0.90 8.96 -3.32
CA LEU A 212 -1.64 8.38 -4.45
C LEU A 212 -3.17 8.31 -4.25
N ILE A 213 -3.75 8.86 -3.19
CA ILE A 213 -5.19 8.76 -2.89
C ILE A 213 -6.11 9.32 -3.99
N ARG A 214 -5.59 10.09 -4.92
CA ARG A 214 -6.33 10.67 -6.05
C ARG A 214 -6.08 9.93 -7.37
N LEU A 215 -5.25 8.89 -7.37
CA LEU A 215 -4.86 8.09 -8.54
C LEU A 215 -5.31 6.64 -8.37
N THR A 216 -5.77 6.04 -9.46
CA THR A 216 -6.23 4.65 -9.49
C THR A 216 -5.09 3.68 -9.76
N GLU A 217 -5.30 2.42 -9.43
CA GLU A 217 -4.38 1.32 -9.73
C GLU A 217 -4.06 1.21 -11.23
N ARG A 218 -5.07 1.44 -12.09
CA ARG A 218 -4.90 1.48 -13.56
C ARG A 218 -3.98 2.62 -14.01
N GLU A 219 -4.09 3.78 -13.38
CA GLU A 219 -3.24 4.94 -13.69
C GLU A 219 -1.80 4.70 -13.24
N MET A 220 -1.59 3.99 -12.12
CA MET A 220 -0.24 3.62 -11.70
C MET A 220 0.41 2.61 -12.65
N ALA A 221 -0.32 1.61 -13.12
CA ALA A 221 0.18 0.70 -14.15
C ALA A 221 0.56 1.45 -15.44
N ALA A 222 -0.29 2.37 -15.89
CA ALA A 222 0.00 3.19 -17.07
C ALA A 222 1.21 4.12 -16.85
N TRP A 223 1.37 4.70 -15.65
CA TRP A 223 2.56 5.46 -15.27
C TRP A 223 3.82 4.63 -15.44
N CYS A 224 3.86 3.44 -14.84
CA CYS A 224 5.02 2.56 -14.91
C CYS A 224 5.37 2.19 -16.35
N VAL A 225 4.37 1.81 -17.18
CA VAL A 225 4.60 1.47 -18.59
C VAL A 225 5.19 2.65 -19.37
N ILE A 226 4.63 3.85 -19.21
CA ILE A 226 5.10 5.05 -19.93
C ILE A 226 6.50 5.48 -19.47
N ARG A 227 6.81 5.26 -18.20
CA ARG A 227 8.11 5.61 -17.60
C ARG A 227 9.17 4.52 -17.74
N GLY A 228 8.82 3.36 -18.32
CA GLY A 228 9.72 2.21 -18.42
C GLY A 228 10.12 1.66 -17.06
N ILE A 229 9.20 1.64 -16.10
CA ILE A 229 9.43 1.10 -14.76
C ILE A 229 8.95 -0.35 -14.74
N ASP A 230 9.89 -1.27 -14.61
CA ASP A 230 9.59 -2.68 -14.37
C ASP A 230 9.17 -2.90 -12.92
N TYR A 231 8.22 -3.78 -12.70
CA TYR A 231 7.69 -4.10 -11.36
C TYR A 231 7.17 -5.54 -11.30
N ILE A 232 7.08 -6.08 -10.10
CA ILE A 232 6.50 -7.42 -9.90
C ILE A 232 5.00 -7.40 -10.19
N VAL A 233 4.57 -8.24 -11.12
CA VAL A 233 3.17 -8.38 -11.54
C VAL A 233 2.44 -9.44 -10.72
N GLU A 234 3.16 -10.45 -10.27
CA GLU A 234 2.63 -11.56 -9.49
C GLU A 234 2.07 -11.07 -8.15
N GLU A 235 0.89 -11.58 -7.81
CA GLU A 235 0.32 -11.34 -6.49
C GLU A 235 1.06 -12.14 -5.42
N CYS A 236 1.18 -11.55 -4.23
CA CYS A 236 1.80 -12.22 -3.09
C CYS A 236 1.12 -13.60 -2.85
N PRO A 237 1.87 -14.72 -2.90
CA PRO A 237 1.31 -16.05 -2.78
C PRO A 237 0.64 -16.33 -1.43
N MET A 238 0.86 -15.46 -0.43
CA MET A 238 0.23 -15.54 0.89
C MET A 238 -0.99 -14.61 1.04
N ALA A 239 -1.37 -13.86 0.01
CA ALA A 239 -2.54 -12.96 0.04
C ALA A 239 -3.87 -13.70 -0.24
N GLU A 240 -3.85 -15.00 -0.52
CA GLU A 240 -5.04 -15.79 -0.84
C GLU A 240 -6.11 -15.70 0.28
N GLY A 241 -7.33 -15.32 -0.09
CA GLY A 241 -8.45 -15.15 0.84
C GLY A 241 -8.51 -13.77 1.51
N ASN A 242 -7.74 -12.80 1.05
CA ASN A 242 -7.83 -11.41 1.51
C ASN A 242 -9.17 -10.81 1.08
N ARG A 243 -9.99 -10.37 2.05
CA ARG A 243 -11.32 -9.77 1.82
C ARG A 243 -11.27 -8.48 1.01
N HIS A 244 -10.15 -7.75 1.07
CA HIS A 244 -9.98 -6.49 0.34
C HIS A 244 -10.01 -6.68 -1.18
N ILE A 245 -9.63 -7.85 -1.69
CA ILE A 245 -9.71 -8.17 -3.12
C ILE A 245 -11.18 -8.11 -3.57
N GLY A 246 -12.09 -8.79 -2.85
CA GLY A 246 -13.52 -8.75 -3.18
C GLY A 246 -14.14 -7.35 -3.08
N TYR A 247 -13.66 -6.51 -2.16
CA TYR A 247 -14.12 -5.12 -2.08
C TYR A 247 -13.63 -4.29 -3.27
N LYS A 248 -12.38 -4.48 -3.71
CA LYS A 248 -11.86 -3.85 -4.94
C LYS A 248 -12.67 -4.27 -6.17
N GLU A 249 -12.96 -5.57 -6.32
CA GLU A 249 -13.77 -6.10 -7.43
C GLU A 249 -15.16 -5.48 -7.46
N ALA A 250 -15.85 -5.40 -6.33
CA ALA A 250 -17.16 -4.77 -6.23
C ALA A 250 -17.12 -3.28 -6.62
N LEU A 251 -16.12 -2.54 -6.14
CA LEU A 251 -15.94 -1.14 -6.48
C LEU A 251 -15.54 -0.94 -7.95
N ASN A 252 -14.80 -1.86 -8.56
CA ASN A 252 -14.46 -1.85 -9.97
C ASN A 252 -15.72 -1.99 -10.84
N LEU A 253 -16.64 -2.89 -10.48
CA LEU A 253 -17.92 -3.03 -11.19
C LEU A 253 -18.78 -1.75 -11.13
N LEU A 254 -18.76 -1.06 -9.99
CA LEU A 254 -19.46 0.23 -9.86
C LEU A 254 -18.78 1.33 -10.69
N GLU A 255 -17.44 1.38 -10.67
CA GLU A 255 -16.66 2.34 -11.45
C GLU A 255 -16.83 2.17 -12.97
N GLU A 256 -16.95 0.92 -13.46
CA GLU A 256 -17.24 0.63 -14.88
C GLU A 256 -18.60 1.18 -15.32
N LYS A 257 -19.62 1.07 -14.45
CA LYS A 257 -20.97 1.55 -14.72
C LYS A 257 -21.10 3.06 -14.54
N SER A 258 -20.39 3.62 -13.59
CA SER A 258 -20.43 5.04 -13.24
C SER A 258 -19.01 5.52 -12.92
N PRO A 259 -18.26 5.97 -13.95
CA PRO A 259 -16.89 6.45 -13.80
C PRO A 259 -16.79 7.61 -12.82
N GLY A 260 -15.84 7.53 -11.88
CA GLY A 260 -15.65 8.50 -10.79
C GLY A 260 -16.30 8.09 -9.47
N THR A 261 -16.98 6.95 -9.40
CA THR A 261 -17.62 6.44 -8.17
C THR A 261 -16.63 6.29 -7.03
N LYS A 262 -15.48 5.65 -7.25
CA LYS A 262 -14.45 5.48 -6.20
C LYS A 262 -13.94 6.82 -5.67
N SER A 263 -13.69 7.76 -6.58
CA SER A 263 -13.21 9.09 -6.23
C SER A 263 -14.26 9.86 -5.41
N SER A 264 -15.52 9.86 -5.86
CA SER A 264 -16.63 10.49 -5.14
C SER A 264 -16.87 9.85 -3.77
N TYR A 265 -16.75 8.54 -3.67
CA TYR A 265 -16.92 7.81 -2.43
C TYR A 265 -15.83 8.13 -1.41
N TYR A 266 -14.55 7.99 -1.79
CA TYR A 266 -13.44 8.18 -0.86
C TYR A 266 -13.19 9.66 -0.52
N LEU A 267 -13.12 10.53 -1.53
CA LEU A 267 -12.89 11.96 -1.29
C LEU A 267 -14.10 12.61 -0.61
N GLY A 268 -15.31 12.18 -0.97
CA GLY A 268 -16.53 12.63 -0.28
C GLY A 268 -16.59 12.22 1.19
N PHE A 269 -16.05 11.03 1.53
CA PHE A 269 -15.87 10.62 2.92
C PHE A 269 -14.88 11.53 3.67
N LEU A 270 -13.73 11.84 3.06
CA LEU A 270 -12.75 12.74 3.65
C LEU A 270 -13.33 14.13 3.92
N ASP A 271 -14.08 14.68 2.97
CA ASP A 271 -14.62 16.04 3.06
C ASP A 271 -15.80 16.13 4.06
N ARG A 272 -16.65 15.13 4.12
CA ARG A 272 -17.95 15.21 4.81
C ARG A 272 -18.00 14.45 6.12
N MET A 273 -17.39 13.25 6.16
CA MET A 273 -17.50 12.36 7.31
C MET A 273 -16.36 12.47 8.29
N VAL A 274 -15.13 12.71 7.81
CA VAL A 274 -13.96 12.87 8.70
C VAL A 274 -14.16 13.99 9.73
N PRO A 275 -14.68 15.19 9.39
CA PRO A 275 -14.97 16.22 10.39
C PRO A 275 -16.00 15.77 11.44
N VAL A 276 -17.00 14.98 11.05
CA VAL A 276 -18.03 14.46 11.97
C VAL A 276 -17.42 13.44 12.94
N LEU A 277 -16.49 12.62 12.46
CA LEU A 277 -15.84 11.56 13.24
C LEU A 277 -14.64 12.04 14.06
N ALA A 278 -14.22 13.30 13.94
CA ALA A 278 -12.99 13.83 14.57
C ALA A 278 -12.97 13.64 16.09
N ASN A 279 -14.12 13.81 16.76
CA ASN A 279 -14.20 13.63 18.22
C ASN A 279 -13.96 12.17 18.64
N ILE A 280 -14.36 11.19 17.83
CA ILE A 280 -14.14 9.76 18.10
C ILE A 280 -12.67 9.41 17.93
N ALA A 281 -12.01 9.97 16.91
CA ALA A 281 -10.57 9.80 16.73
C ALA A 281 -9.73 10.35 17.88
N ALA A 282 -10.19 11.42 18.54
CA ALA A 282 -9.50 12.06 19.65
C ALA A 282 -9.55 11.25 20.95
N THR A 283 -10.61 10.47 21.19
CA THR A 283 -10.79 9.68 22.43
C THR A 283 -9.88 8.44 22.49
N GLY A 284 -9.28 8.02 21.40
CA GLY A 284 -8.36 6.87 21.33
C GLY A 284 -6.89 7.21 21.53
N ALA A 285 -6.58 8.29 22.27
CA ALA A 285 -5.22 8.62 22.67
C ALA A 285 -4.79 7.75 23.87
N ASP A 286 -4.50 6.47 23.56
CA ASP A 286 -3.94 5.55 24.55
C ASP A 286 -2.58 6.05 25.01
N SER A 287 -2.28 5.86 26.30
CA SER A 287 -0.96 6.05 26.84
C SER A 287 0.01 5.10 26.12
N VAL A 288 1.00 5.68 25.44
CA VAL A 288 2.01 4.92 24.70
C VAL A 288 3.29 4.96 25.51
N THR A 289 3.84 3.77 25.80
CA THR A 289 5.11 3.60 26.51
C THR A 289 6.17 3.02 25.57
N PRO A 290 7.46 3.26 25.81
CA PRO A 290 8.51 2.63 25.02
C PRO A 290 8.59 1.12 25.32
N CYS A 291 8.72 0.32 24.27
CA CYS A 291 9.00 -1.11 24.39
C CYS A 291 10.35 -1.34 25.07
N ILE A 292 10.41 -2.20 26.09
CA ILE A 292 11.67 -2.47 26.83
C ILE A 292 12.74 -3.16 25.98
N GLN A 293 12.39 -3.81 24.87
CA GLN A 293 13.35 -4.49 23.99
C GLN A 293 13.87 -3.60 22.86
N CYS A 294 13.03 -2.80 22.22
CA CYS A 294 13.42 -2.05 21.02
C CYS A 294 13.19 -0.54 21.11
N GLY A 295 12.65 -0.04 22.23
CA GLY A 295 12.36 1.39 22.41
C GLY A 295 11.17 1.93 21.61
N ALA A 296 10.63 1.16 20.66
CA ALA A 296 9.53 1.63 19.84
C ALA A 296 8.25 1.86 20.66
N PRO A 297 7.43 2.86 20.29
CA PRO A 297 6.18 3.12 20.98
C PRO A 297 5.25 1.90 20.96
N THR A 298 4.69 1.53 22.10
CA THR A 298 3.72 0.44 22.24
C THR A 298 2.60 0.81 23.19
N GLY A 299 1.37 0.34 22.90
CA GLY A 299 0.27 0.41 23.86
C GLY A 299 0.49 -0.60 24.97
N GLY A 300 0.26 -0.20 26.22
CA GLY A 300 0.39 -1.05 27.39
C GLY A 300 1.02 -0.29 28.59
N GLU A 301 1.19 -1.01 29.69
CA GLU A 301 1.84 -0.49 30.89
C GLU A 301 3.35 -0.35 30.67
N GLU A 302 4.00 0.44 31.52
CA GLU A 302 5.47 0.56 31.58
C GLU A 302 6.09 -0.82 31.75
N GLY A 303 7.15 -1.12 30.99
CA GLY A 303 7.77 -2.45 30.99
C GLY A 303 7.20 -3.42 29.94
N SER A 304 6.25 -3.01 29.11
CA SER A 304 5.65 -3.87 28.08
C SER A 304 6.60 -4.12 26.91
N VAL A 305 6.50 -5.33 26.31
CA VAL A 305 7.15 -5.71 25.06
C VAL A 305 6.17 -5.49 23.91
N CYS A 306 6.59 -4.84 22.81
CA CYS A 306 5.73 -4.58 21.67
C CYS A 306 5.35 -5.87 20.90
N ALA A 307 4.30 -5.79 20.09
CA ALA A 307 3.81 -6.94 19.33
C ALA A 307 4.84 -7.48 18.32
N PHE A 308 5.70 -6.62 17.77
CA PHE A 308 6.78 -7.01 16.87
C PHE A 308 7.86 -7.82 17.60
N CYS A 309 8.37 -7.33 18.73
CA CYS A 309 9.38 -8.05 19.51
C CYS A 309 8.86 -9.42 19.98
N ARG A 310 7.60 -9.51 20.44
CA ARG A 310 6.98 -10.81 20.74
C ARG A 310 6.86 -11.74 19.54
N LEU A 311 6.65 -11.18 18.34
CA LEU A 311 6.62 -11.97 17.10
C LEU A 311 8.01 -12.52 16.77
N VAL A 312 9.04 -11.68 16.87
CA VAL A 312 10.45 -12.07 16.66
C VAL A 312 10.83 -13.17 17.62
N GLU A 313 10.64 -12.96 18.93
CA GLU A 313 10.99 -13.92 19.97
C GLU A 313 10.36 -15.31 19.74
N ARG A 314 9.08 -15.33 19.34
CA ARG A 314 8.36 -16.58 19.07
C ARG A 314 8.78 -17.25 17.77
N SER A 315 9.29 -16.51 16.79
CA SER A 315 9.52 -17.00 15.43
C SER A 315 10.98 -17.30 15.12
N ALA A 316 11.93 -16.56 15.70
CA ALA A 316 13.35 -16.65 15.39
C ALA A 316 14.02 -17.98 15.79
N ALA A 317 13.45 -18.73 16.72
CA ALA A 317 13.97 -20.02 17.18
C ALA A 317 13.54 -21.19 16.27
N HIS A 318 12.80 -20.93 15.20
CA HIS A 318 12.21 -21.96 14.33
C HIS A 318 12.87 -22.03 12.95
N GLU A 319 13.01 -23.25 12.44
CA GLU A 319 13.46 -23.50 11.09
C GLU A 319 12.53 -22.84 10.05
N PRO A 320 13.10 -22.31 8.94
CA PRO A 320 12.33 -21.68 7.88
C PRO A 320 11.25 -22.59 7.30
N VAL A 321 10.09 -22.00 7.04
CA VAL A 321 8.93 -22.72 6.50
C VAL A 321 8.68 -22.31 5.06
N SER A 322 8.54 -23.29 4.15
CA SER A 322 8.22 -22.99 2.76
C SER A 322 6.80 -22.42 2.60
N VAL A 323 6.64 -21.50 1.66
CA VAL A 323 5.36 -20.89 1.30
C VAL A 323 4.32 -21.94 0.89
N GLU A 324 4.73 -23.03 0.23
CA GLU A 324 3.83 -24.11 -0.23
C GLU A 324 3.14 -24.84 0.93
N LEU A 325 3.81 -25.02 2.06
CA LEU A 325 3.21 -25.64 3.24
C LEU A 325 2.07 -24.80 3.80
N ILE A 326 2.18 -23.47 3.77
CA ILE A 326 1.14 -22.55 4.21
C ILE A 326 -0.07 -22.62 3.26
N ARG A 327 0.16 -22.62 1.95
CA ARG A 327 -0.89 -22.72 0.91
C ARG A 327 -1.68 -24.02 0.99
N LYS A 328 -1.01 -25.16 1.22
CA LYS A 328 -1.69 -26.47 1.37
C LYS A 328 -2.65 -26.48 2.56
N LYS A 329 -2.27 -25.85 3.69
CA LYS A 329 -3.12 -25.77 4.88
C LYS A 329 -4.37 -24.91 4.64
N SER A 330 -4.24 -23.79 3.95
CA SER A 330 -5.36 -22.92 3.57
C SER A 330 -6.38 -23.64 2.67
N ARG A 331 -5.92 -24.38 1.67
CA ARG A 331 -6.79 -25.16 0.76
C ARG A 331 -7.52 -26.29 1.48
N SER A 332 -6.87 -27.00 2.41
CA SER A 332 -7.51 -28.06 3.19
C SER A 332 -8.60 -27.51 4.13
N GLN A 333 -8.37 -26.36 4.76
CA GLN A 333 -9.37 -25.71 5.61
C GLN A 333 -10.60 -25.24 4.81
N LYS A 334 -10.40 -24.67 3.61
CA LYS A 334 -11.51 -24.29 2.70
C LYS A 334 -12.34 -25.50 2.26
N ARG A 335 -11.69 -26.65 2.01
CA ARG A 335 -12.38 -27.88 1.62
C ARG A 335 -13.25 -28.43 2.75
N VAL A 336 -12.75 -28.46 3.99
CA VAL A 336 -13.50 -28.87 5.18
C VAL A 336 -14.69 -27.95 5.44
N GLN A 337 -14.53 -26.63 5.29
CA GLN A 337 -15.61 -25.67 5.42
C GLN A 337 -16.67 -25.83 4.32
N ALA A 338 -16.26 -26.07 3.07
CA ALA A 338 -17.18 -26.28 1.95
C ALA A 338 -17.97 -27.59 2.08
N GLU A 339 -17.40 -28.61 2.68
CA GLU A 339 -18.08 -29.89 2.97
C GLU A 339 -19.04 -29.77 4.17
N ALA A 340 -18.72 -28.93 5.15
CA ALA A 340 -19.60 -28.64 6.30
C ALA A 340 -20.85 -27.83 5.92
N PHE A 341 -20.79 -27.02 4.86
CA PHE A 341 -21.93 -26.25 4.33
C PHE A 341 -22.85 -27.08 3.38
N LYS A 342 -22.45 -28.31 3.02
CA LYS A 342 -23.24 -29.21 2.17
C LYS A 342 -24.06 -30.24 2.97
N LYS A 343 -23.95 -30.24 4.27
CA LYS A 343 -24.78 -31.00 5.20
C LYS A 343 -25.79 -30.09 5.90
#